data_f8f1c1f623a6e9f643ecf7479e40643a
#
_entry.id   f8f1c1f623a6e9f643ecf7479e40643a
#
_cell.length_a   1.000
_cell.length_b   1.000
_cell.length_c   1.000
_cell.angle_alpha   90.00
_cell.angle_beta   90.00
_cell.angle_gamma   90.00
#
_symmetry.space_group_name_H-M   'P 1'
#
loop_
_entity.id
_entity.type
_entity.pdbx_description
1 polymer ?
#
loop_
_entity_poly.entity_id
_entity_poly.type
_entity_poly.pdbx_seq_one_letter_code
_entity_poly.pdbx_strand_id
1 'polypeptide(L)'
;HFPNYKESLVDHAKWTIEDGVLIGGQNPPGCGLGGWLLTDEKFGDFELTLDARPDWSIDTGIYIRTTDVGAGFQVLLDHRDGGAIGFIYGKNIGGFHARPYEFWPRRDDSGKVVGLILKDVAAKDRIPMDYAASSEAFLKTWKFGDWNSFKIRCVGKYPVITTWINGVKICQFNTGTLKGHRYDREKTAKLLGREGRIAFEVHAGTEVRWAKDALCRWRNINLTPLDI
;
A
#
# COMPACT_ATOMS: atom_id res chain seq x y z
N HIS A 1 13.82 -7.92 -0.75
CA HIS A 1 14.04 -9.20 -0.05
C HIS A 1 12.71 -9.77 0.43
N PHE A 2 12.36 -11.01 0.03
CA PHE A 2 11.15 -11.71 0.49
C PHE A 2 11.56 -12.90 1.35
N PRO A 3 11.47 -12.83 2.66
CA PRO A 3 11.94 -13.89 3.53
C PRO A 3 11.08 -15.15 3.55
N ASN A 4 9.88 -15.11 2.97
CA ASN A 4 8.99 -16.28 2.86
C ASN A 4 9.02 -16.97 1.49
N TYR A 5 9.91 -16.54 0.60
CA TYR A 5 10.07 -17.11 -0.73
C TYR A 5 11.45 -17.79 -0.83
N LYS A 6 11.53 -18.87 -1.61
CA LYS A 6 12.79 -19.55 -1.90
C LYS A 6 13.78 -18.55 -2.51
N GLU A 7 15.06 -18.68 -2.22
CA GLU A 7 16.16 -17.81 -2.69
C GLU A 7 16.07 -17.45 -4.19
N SER A 8 15.60 -18.38 -5.03
CA SER A 8 15.38 -18.17 -6.46
C SER A 8 14.31 -17.14 -6.83
N LEU A 9 13.53 -16.62 -5.85
CA LEU A 9 12.45 -15.67 -6.08
C LEU A 9 12.82 -14.22 -5.72
N VAL A 10 13.99 -14.00 -5.15
CA VAL A 10 14.44 -12.70 -4.65
C VAL A 10 14.77 -11.71 -5.79
N ASP A 11 15.13 -12.20 -6.95
CA ASP A 11 15.63 -11.40 -8.06
C ASP A 11 14.58 -11.08 -9.15
N HIS A 12 13.30 -11.27 -8.86
CA HIS A 12 12.24 -11.11 -9.86
C HIS A 12 11.50 -9.76 -9.80
N ALA A 13 11.90 -8.87 -8.91
CA ALA A 13 11.52 -7.46 -8.96
C ALA A 13 12.70 -6.64 -9.49
N LYS A 14 12.48 -5.96 -10.59
CA LYS A 14 13.44 -5.01 -11.13
C LYS A 14 13.11 -3.63 -10.57
N TRP A 15 14.13 -3.01 -9.98
CA TRP A 15 14.08 -1.65 -9.47
C TRP A 15 15.09 -0.80 -10.22
N THR A 16 14.64 0.31 -10.81
CA THR A 16 15.51 1.29 -11.49
C THR A 16 15.21 2.69 -10.99
N ILE A 17 16.19 3.58 -11.15
CA ILE A 17 15.99 5.01 -10.92
C ILE A 17 16.30 5.71 -12.25
N GLU A 18 15.30 6.42 -12.79
CA GLU A 18 15.41 7.17 -14.04
C GLU A 18 14.89 8.59 -13.78
N ASP A 19 15.71 9.60 -14.00
CA ASP A 19 15.37 11.02 -13.79
C ASP A 19 14.75 11.31 -12.41
N GLY A 20 15.28 10.69 -11.35
CA GLY A 20 14.77 10.85 -9.99
C GLY A 20 13.46 10.09 -9.69
N VAL A 21 13.01 9.25 -10.61
CA VAL A 21 11.85 8.37 -10.46
C VAL A 21 12.32 6.96 -10.14
N LEU A 22 11.89 6.42 -9.00
CA LEU A 22 12.02 5.01 -8.67
C LEU A 22 10.95 4.23 -9.43
N ILE A 23 11.34 3.19 -10.14
CA ILE A 23 10.45 2.36 -10.97
C ILE A 23 10.59 0.92 -10.53
N GLY A 24 9.45 0.27 -10.27
CA GLY A 24 9.38 -1.15 -9.92
C GLY A 24 8.50 -1.93 -10.90
N GLY A 25 8.98 -3.11 -11.29
CA GLY A 25 8.27 -4.03 -12.17
C GLY A 25 8.73 -5.47 -12.00
N GLN A 26 7.96 -6.43 -12.50
CA GLN A 26 8.38 -7.83 -12.54
C GLN A 26 9.51 -8.06 -13.57
N ASN A 27 10.42 -8.98 -13.27
CA ASN A 27 11.55 -9.30 -14.14
C ASN A 27 11.78 -10.83 -14.25
N PRO A 28 11.57 -11.44 -15.45
CA PRO A 28 11.06 -10.80 -16.66
C PRO A 28 9.59 -10.36 -16.52
N PRO A 29 9.12 -9.41 -17.33
CA PRO A 29 7.74 -8.95 -17.30
C PRO A 29 6.73 -10.08 -17.42
N GLY A 30 5.77 -10.12 -16.49
CA GLY A 30 4.73 -11.15 -16.45
C GLY A 30 5.20 -12.50 -15.88
N CYS A 31 6.37 -12.58 -15.23
CA CYS A 31 6.88 -13.81 -14.64
C CYS A 31 6.04 -14.30 -13.43
N GLY A 32 5.16 -13.47 -12.90
CA GLY A 32 4.34 -13.80 -11.72
C GLY A 32 5.09 -13.78 -10.40
N LEU A 33 6.33 -13.31 -10.39
CA LEU A 33 7.18 -13.21 -9.20
C LEU A 33 7.43 -11.73 -8.87
N GLY A 34 7.69 -11.43 -7.62
CA GLY A 34 7.84 -10.06 -7.14
C GLY A 34 9.01 -9.87 -6.19
N GLY A 35 9.02 -8.75 -5.51
CA GLY A 35 10.05 -8.42 -4.52
C GLY A 35 9.77 -7.10 -3.82
N TRP A 36 10.46 -6.87 -2.71
CA TRP A 36 10.36 -5.65 -1.93
C TRP A 36 11.68 -4.87 -1.99
N LEU A 37 11.55 -3.56 -2.09
CA LEU A 37 12.63 -2.63 -1.84
C LEU A 37 12.44 -2.04 -0.44
N LEU A 38 13.33 -2.38 0.49
CA LEU A 38 13.29 -1.92 1.87
C LEU A 38 14.34 -0.82 2.09
N THR A 39 14.02 0.12 2.98
CA THR A 39 15.04 1.04 3.51
C THR A 39 16.06 0.29 4.38
N ASP A 40 17.32 0.75 4.39
CA ASP A 40 18.32 0.24 5.32
C ASP A 40 18.07 0.73 6.75
N GLU A 41 17.50 1.92 6.88
CA GLU A 41 17.15 2.53 8.15
C GLU A 41 15.75 2.10 8.62
N LYS A 42 15.54 2.14 9.95
CA LYS A 42 14.25 1.94 10.61
C LYS A 42 13.76 3.26 11.15
N PHE A 43 12.44 3.45 11.10
CA PHE A 43 11.79 4.70 11.50
C PHE A 43 10.74 4.43 12.57
N GLY A 44 10.72 5.28 13.60
CA GLY A 44 9.75 5.30 14.67
C GLY A 44 8.46 6.00 14.27
N ASP A 45 8.16 7.10 14.93
CA ASP A 45 7.06 7.99 14.58
C ASP A 45 7.53 8.92 13.45
N PHE A 46 6.72 9.06 12.38
CA PHE A 46 7.11 9.81 11.19
C PHE A 46 5.93 10.34 10.35
N GLU A 47 6.24 11.32 9.49
CA GLU A 47 5.47 11.63 8.28
C GLU A 47 6.29 11.24 7.05
N LEU A 48 5.69 10.47 6.15
CA LEU A 48 6.23 10.11 4.85
C LEU A 48 5.41 10.80 3.76
N THR A 49 6.07 11.51 2.86
CA THR A 49 5.45 12.06 1.65
C THR A 49 6.11 11.47 0.42
N LEU A 50 5.32 11.23 -0.61
CA LEU A 50 5.79 10.76 -1.90
C LEU A 50 4.72 11.00 -2.98
N ASP A 51 5.12 10.96 -4.24
CA ASP A 51 4.19 10.83 -5.35
C ASP A 51 4.25 9.39 -5.89
N ALA A 52 3.10 8.83 -6.25
CA ALA A 52 3.00 7.52 -6.89
C ALA A 52 2.16 7.58 -8.17
N ARG A 53 2.57 6.80 -9.17
CA ARG A 53 1.85 6.58 -10.43
C ARG A 53 1.87 5.09 -10.78
N PRO A 54 0.87 4.33 -10.31
CA PRO A 54 0.71 2.93 -10.65
C PRO A 54 0.06 2.79 -12.04
N ASP A 55 0.54 1.84 -12.85
CA ASP A 55 -0.20 1.39 -14.02
C ASP A 55 -1.44 0.58 -13.58
N TRP A 56 -2.36 0.33 -14.49
CA TRP A 56 -3.39 -0.67 -14.33
C TRP A 56 -2.87 -2.00 -14.91
N SER A 57 -3.02 -3.11 -14.41
CA SER A 57 -3.57 -3.66 -13.18
C SER A 57 -2.41 -4.10 -12.28
N ILE A 58 -2.24 -3.47 -11.14
CA ILE A 58 -1.20 -3.87 -10.18
C ILE A 58 -1.72 -3.89 -8.74
N ASP A 59 -1.18 -4.83 -7.97
CA ASP A 59 -1.33 -4.94 -6.52
C ASP A 59 -0.01 -4.48 -5.89
N THR A 60 -0.03 -3.38 -5.17
CA THR A 60 1.19 -2.82 -4.55
C THR A 60 0.85 -2.02 -3.29
N GLY A 61 1.85 -1.44 -2.67
CA GLY A 61 1.67 -0.57 -1.52
C GLY A 61 2.96 -0.06 -0.93
N ILE A 62 2.79 0.82 0.05
CA ILE A 62 3.85 1.36 0.87
C ILE A 62 3.77 0.66 2.23
N TYR A 63 4.75 -0.19 2.54
CA TYR A 63 4.84 -0.84 3.84
C TYR A 63 5.50 0.09 4.85
N ILE A 64 4.94 0.14 6.05
CA ILE A 64 5.41 0.95 7.16
C ILE A 64 5.52 0.10 8.42
N ARG A 65 6.46 0.46 9.30
CA ARG A 65 6.79 -0.36 10.48
C ARG A 65 7.02 -1.82 10.12
N THR A 66 7.58 -2.10 8.94
CA THR A 66 7.78 -3.48 8.52
C THR A 66 9.06 -4.06 9.09
N THR A 67 9.00 -5.35 9.40
CA THR A 67 10.17 -6.15 9.77
C THR A 67 10.96 -6.56 8.51
N ASP A 68 12.19 -7.01 8.72
CA ASP A 68 13.04 -7.56 7.64
C ASP A 68 12.41 -8.81 6.98
N VAL A 69 11.41 -9.42 7.65
CA VAL A 69 10.71 -10.63 7.21
C VAL A 69 9.30 -10.34 6.67
N GLY A 70 8.95 -9.08 6.40
CA GLY A 70 7.71 -8.71 5.71
C GLY A 70 6.45 -8.78 6.57
N ALA A 71 6.56 -8.58 7.88
CA ALA A 71 5.42 -8.31 8.74
C ALA A 71 5.30 -6.81 8.97
N GLY A 72 4.11 -6.23 8.84
CA GLY A 72 3.91 -4.79 9.01
C GLY A 72 2.57 -4.30 8.51
N PHE A 73 2.39 -2.99 8.51
CA PHE A 73 1.22 -2.34 7.94
C PHE A 73 1.52 -1.91 6.51
N GLN A 74 0.59 -2.18 5.59
CA GLN A 74 0.65 -1.71 4.22
C GLN A 74 -0.38 -0.60 4.02
N VAL A 75 0.07 0.56 3.57
CA VAL A 75 -0.81 1.54 2.94
C VAL A 75 -1.03 1.04 1.51
N LEU A 76 -2.25 0.59 1.25
CA LEU A 76 -2.62 -0.02 -0.02
C LEU A 76 -2.48 0.95 -1.20
N LEU A 77 -1.97 0.46 -2.29
CA LEU A 77 -1.95 1.08 -3.61
C LEU A 77 -2.38 0.06 -4.66
N ASP A 78 -3.42 -0.71 -4.33
CA ASP A 78 -3.94 -1.79 -5.19
C ASP A 78 -4.77 -1.19 -6.33
N HIS A 79 -4.11 -0.85 -7.42
CA HIS A 79 -4.72 -0.25 -8.60
C HIS A 79 -5.18 -1.32 -9.58
N ARG A 80 -6.18 -2.12 -9.17
CA ARG A 80 -6.67 -3.32 -9.85
C ARG A 80 -8.12 -3.65 -9.49
N ASP A 81 -8.68 -4.68 -10.14
CA ASP A 81 -10.00 -5.23 -9.79
C ASP A 81 -10.02 -5.70 -8.32
N GLY A 82 -10.99 -5.23 -7.55
CA GLY A 82 -11.12 -5.51 -6.13
C GLY A 82 -10.03 -4.85 -5.26
N GLY A 83 -9.30 -3.88 -5.79
CA GLY A 83 -8.24 -3.16 -5.09
C GLY A 83 -8.78 -2.08 -4.14
N ALA A 84 -7.85 -1.44 -3.43
CA ALA A 84 -8.10 -0.27 -2.58
C ALA A 84 -6.84 0.61 -2.50
N ILE A 85 -7.00 1.91 -2.31
CA ILE A 85 -5.88 2.85 -2.26
C ILE A 85 -6.02 3.76 -1.05
N GLY A 86 -4.91 3.96 -0.32
CA GLY A 86 -4.84 4.83 0.85
C GLY A 86 -5.41 4.21 2.14
N PHE A 87 -5.91 2.97 2.09
CA PHE A 87 -6.40 2.21 3.24
C PHE A 87 -5.34 1.23 3.75
N ILE A 88 -5.64 0.48 4.82
CA ILE A 88 -4.62 -0.27 5.57
C ILE A 88 -4.85 -1.78 5.49
N TYR A 89 -3.76 -2.50 5.19
CA TYR A 89 -3.70 -3.95 5.29
C TYR A 89 -2.67 -4.39 6.34
N GLY A 90 -2.97 -5.45 7.06
CA GLY A 90 -2.09 -6.02 8.09
C GLY A 90 -1.35 -7.25 7.60
N LYS A 91 -0.19 -7.05 6.95
CA LYS A 91 0.64 -8.15 6.41
C LYS A 91 1.30 -8.97 7.52
N ASN A 92 1.00 -10.26 7.57
CA ASN A 92 1.53 -11.20 8.58
C ASN A 92 1.25 -10.77 10.04
N ILE A 93 0.27 -9.89 10.27
CA ILE A 93 -0.21 -9.41 11.57
C ILE A 93 -1.73 -9.50 11.68
N GLY A 94 -2.32 -10.54 11.11
CA GLY A 94 -3.75 -10.82 11.12
C GLY A 94 -4.36 -10.91 9.73
N GLY A 95 -3.77 -10.32 8.70
CA GLY A 95 -4.27 -10.35 7.32
C GLY A 95 -5.55 -9.55 7.13
N PHE A 96 -5.81 -8.54 7.97
CA PHE A 96 -7.00 -7.71 7.89
C PHE A 96 -6.90 -6.68 6.79
N HIS A 97 -8.05 -6.31 6.20
CA HIS A 97 -8.20 -5.21 5.24
C HIS A 97 -9.13 -4.15 5.83
N ALA A 98 -8.56 -3.04 6.34
CA ALA A 98 -9.34 -1.90 6.80
C ALA A 98 -9.63 -0.98 5.61
N ARG A 99 -10.76 -1.20 4.93
CA ARG A 99 -11.22 -0.45 3.76
C ARG A 99 -12.75 -0.40 3.73
N PRO A 100 -13.38 0.73 3.32
CA PRO A 100 -14.84 0.84 3.25
C PRO A 100 -15.42 0.45 1.89
N TYR A 101 -14.59 0.46 0.84
CA TYR A 101 -14.97 0.14 -0.55
C TYR A 101 -13.80 -0.48 -1.31
N GLU A 102 -14.12 -1.03 -2.48
CA GLU A 102 -13.20 -1.65 -3.43
C GLU A 102 -13.33 -0.99 -4.80
N PHE A 103 -12.26 -1.05 -5.61
CA PHE A 103 -12.21 -0.50 -6.95
C PHE A 103 -12.54 -1.54 -8.01
N TRP A 104 -13.21 -1.06 -9.06
CA TRP A 104 -13.46 -1.79 -10.28
C TRP A 104 -13.17 -0.90 -11.48
N PRO A 105 -12.74 -1.45 -12.63
CA PRO A 105 -12.43 -0.64 -13.78
C PRO A 105 -13.67 -0.03 -14.40
N ARG A 106 -13.61 1.27 -14.68
CA ARG A 106 -14.53 1.90 -15.65
C ARG A 106 -13.86 1.83 -17.01
N ARG A 107 -14.51 1.19 -17.96
CA ARG A 107 -14.00 1.00 -19.33
C ARG A 107 -14.74 1.90 -20.31
N ASP A 108 -14.04 2.32 -21.37
CA ASP A 108 -14.66 2.96 -22.53
C ASP A 108 -15.20 1.91 -23.53
N ASP A 109 -15.75 2.37 -24.64
CA ASP A 109 -16.36 1.53 -25.69
C ASP A 109 -15.34 0.60 -26.37
N SER A 110 -14.05 0.90 -26.29
CA SER A 110 -12.95 0.03 -26.79
C SER A 110 -12.52 -1.04 -25.78
N GLY A 111 -13.09 -1.01 -24.55
CA GLY A 111 -12.70 -1.89 -23.45
C GLY A 111 -11.49 -1.41 -22.66
N LYS A 112 -10.90 -0.26 -23.00
CA LYS A 112 -9.77 0.34 -22.27
C LYS A 112 -10.23 0.86 -20.91
N VAL A 113 -9.44 0.60 -19.88
CA VAL A 113 -9.69 1.17 -18.55
C VAL A 113 -9.35 2.66 -18.55
N VAL A 114 -10.35 3.48 -18.22
CA VAL A 114 -10.27 4.95 -18.26
C VAL A 114 -10.62 5.58 -16.91
N GLY A 115 -10.82 4.78 -15.88
CA GLY A 115 -11.14 5.27 -14.55
C GLY A 115 -11.59 4.16 -13.62
N LEU A 116 -12.11 4.54 -12.47
CA LEU A 116 -12.55 3.64 -11.41
C LEU A 116 -14.05 3.76 -11.15
N ILE A 117 -14.64 2.64 -10.76
CA ILE A 117 -15.96 2.55 -10.12
C ILE A 117 -15.71 1.98 -8.72
N LEU A 118 -16.40 2.48 -7.71
CA LEU A 118 -16.27 1.99 -6.35
C LEU A 118 -17.51 1.19 -5.95
N LYS A 119 -17.26 0.09 -5.23
CA LYS A 119 -18.29 -0.72 -4.59
C LYS A 119 -18.03 -0.78 -3.11
N ASP A 120 -19.04 -0.51 -2.33
CA ASP A 120 -18.97 -0.58 -0.88
C ASP A 120 -18.71 -2.01 -0.41
N VAL A 121 -17.80 -2.16 0.54
CA VAL A 121 -17.65 -3.40 1.31
C VAL A 121 -18.88 -3.56 2.19
N ALA A 122 -19.44 -4.77 2.26
CA ALA A 122 -20.61 -5.05 3.09
C ALA A 122 -20.37 -4.64 4.55
N ALA A 123 -21.35 -4.04 5.19
CA ALA A 123 -21.21 -3.47 6.55
C ALA A 123 -20.66 -4.49 7.57
N LYS A 124 -21.07 -5.77 7.46
CA LYS A 124 -20.60 -6.86 8.33
C LYS A 124 -19.12 -7.19 8.18
N ASP A 125 -18.51 -6.84 7.04
CA ASP A 125 -17.12 -7.14 6.68
C ASP A 125 -16.20 -5.91 6.84
N ARG A 126 -16.79 -4.74 7.17
CA ARG A 126 -16.03 -3.50 7.38
C ARG A 126 -15.31 -3.52 8.72
N ILE A 127 -14.05 -3.17 8.68
CA ILE A 127 -13.27 -2.88 9.88
C ILE A 127 -13.51 -1.41 10.27
N PRO A 128 -13.89 -1.12 11.53
CA PRO A 128 -14.04 0.25 12.00
C PRO A 128 -12.74 1.05 11.87
N MET A 129 -12.86 2.28 11.41
CA MET A 129 -11.79 3.26 11.30
C MET A 129 -12.22 4.56 11.96
N ASP A 130 -11.28 5.33 12.53
CA ASP A 130 -11.58 6.65 13.10
C ASP A 130 -12.06 7.63 12.02
N TYR A 131 -11.58 7.44 10.79
CA TYR A 131 -12.02 8.17 9.61
C TYR A 131 -11.79 7.37 8.33
N ALA A 132 -12.75 7.44 7.42
CA ALA A 132 -12.62 6.98 6.04
C ALA A 132 -13.31 7.98 5.11
N ALA A 133 -12.62 8.42 4.07
CA ALA A 133 -13.21 9.25 3.03
C ALA A 133 -14.34 8.50 2.33
N SER A 134 -15.38 9.22 1.92
CA SER A 134 -16.44 8.64 1.10
C SER A 134 -15.91 8.24 -0.29
N SER A 135 -16.58 7.30 -0.94
CA SER A 135 -16.25 6.89 -2.30
C SER A 135 -16.28 8.06 -3.28
N GLU A 136 -17.24 8.99 -3.11
CA GLU A 136 -17.34 10.20 -3.93
C GLU A 136 -16.13 11.13 -3.73
N ALA A 137 -15.74 11.37 -2.48
CA ALA A 137 -14.56 12.20 -2.17
C ALA A 137 -13.29 11.57 -2.73
N PHE A 138 -13.13 10.25 -2.64
CA PHE A 138 -12.01 9.54 -3.24
C PHE A 138 -11.97 9.70 -4.76
N LEU A 139 -13.09 9.47 -5.47
CA LEU A 139 -13.17 9.58 -6.94
C LEU A 139 -12.85 10.99 -7.45
N LYS A 140 -13.22 12.02 -6.69
CA LYS A 140 -12.86 13.42 -7.01
C LYS A 140 -11.38 13.72 -6.77
N THR A 141 -10.74 12.94 -5.93
CA THR A 141 -9.34 13.14 -5.49
C THR A 141 -8.35 12.37 -6.35
N TRP A 142 -8.66 11.12 -6.68
CA TRP A 142 -7.77 10.22 -7.40
C TRP A 142 -7.63 10.60 -8.88
N LYS A 143 -6.38 10.78 -9.33
CA LYS A 143 -6.05 11.04 -10.74
C LYS A 143 -5.65 9.75 -11.41
N PHE A 144 -6.58 9.15 -12.16
CA PHE A 144 -6.34 7.90 -12.87
C PHE A 144 -5.26 8.08 -13.95
N GLY A 145 -4.25 7.20 -13.96
CA GLY A 145 -3.15 7.24 -14.93
C GLY A 145 -2.14 8.39 -14.75
N ASP A 146 -2.26 9.17 -13.69
CA ASP A 146 -1.39 10.31 -13.41
C ASP A 146 -0.75 10.20 -12.02
N TRP A 147 0.13 11.14 -11.71
CA TRP A 147 0.78 11.25 -10.41
C TRP A 147 -0.20 11.68 -9.33
N ASN A 148 -0.16 10.94 -8.21
CA ASN A 148 -0.92 11.25 -7.01
C ASN A 148 0.05 11.43 -5.84
N SER A 149 -0.06 12.53 -5.11
CA SER A 149 0.73 12.77 -3.92
C SER A 149 0.13 12.05 -2.72
N PHE A 150 0.97 11.37 -1.96
CA PHE A 150 0.63 10.70 -0.72
C PHE A 150 1.30 11.40 0.45
N LYS A 151 0.57 11.49 1.56
CA LYS A 151 1.15 11.72 2.88
C LYS A 151 0.67 10.62 3.82
N ILE A 152 1.59 10.03 4.56
CA ILE A 152 1.35 8.97 5.52
C ILE A 152 1.96 9.41 6.85
N ARG A 153 1.14 9.46 7.90
CA ARG A 153 1.58 9.69 9.27
C ARG A 153 1.39 8.43 10.08
N CYS A 154 2.43 7.99 10.79
CA CYS A 154 2.44 6.79 11.61
C CYS A 154 2.98 7.15 13.00
N VAL A 155 2.15 7.06 14.04
CA VAL A 155 2.48 7.57 15.37
C VAL A 155 2.03 6.62 16.48
N GLY A 156 2.92 6.36 17.42
CA GLY A 156 2.63 5.67 18.67
C GLY A 156 3.05 4.18 18.69
N LYS A 157 3.00 3.57 19.87
CA LYS A 157 3.29 2.15 20.11
C LYS A 157 2.31 1.25 19.36
N TYR A 158 1.03 1.57 19.42
CA TYR A 158 -0.03 0.99 18.62
C TYR A 158 -0.39 2.04 17.58
N PRO A 159 0.27 2.05 16.41
CA PRO A 159 0.28 3.25 15.62
C PRO A 159 -1.12 3.67 15.16
N VAL A 160 -1.37 4.98 15.29
CA VAL A 160 -2.42 5.65 14.54
C VAL A 160 -1.83 5.99 13.19
N ILE A 161 -2.39 5.39 12.15
CA ILE A 161 -1.97 5.57 10.76
C ILE A 161 -2.97 6.48 10.07
N THR A 162 -2.51 7.61 9.57
CA THR A 162 -3.34 8.56 8.82
C THR A 162 -2.78 8.73 7.42
N THR A 163 -3.64 8.67 6.42
CA THR A 163 -3.25 8.82 5.01
C THR A 163 -4.00 9.97 4.36
N TRP A 164 -3.30 10.67 3.47
CA TRP A 164 -3.86 11.69 2.58
C TRP A 164 -3.42 11.41 1.16
N ILE A 165 -4.28 11.69 0.20
CA ILE A 165 -3.99 11.66 -1.24
C ILE A 165 -4.38 13.00 -1.83
N ASN A 166 -3.47 13.63 -2.57
CA ASN A 166 -3.66 14.96 -3.18
C ASN A 166 -4.20 16.01 -2.19
N GLY A 167 -3.72 15.95 -0.93
CA GLY A 167 -4.13 16.84 0.16
C GLY A 167 -5.43 16.46 0.88
N VAL A 168 -6.20 15.51 0.36
CA VAL A 168 -7.46 15.06 0.98
C VAL A 168 -7.19 13.88 1.92
N LYS A 169 -7.66 13.96 3.15
CA LYS A 169 -7.58 12.86 4.13
C LYS A 169 -8.42 11.68 3.64
N ILE A 170 -7.78 10.51 3.53
CA ILE A 170 -8.41 9.27 3.06
C ILE A 170 -8.76 8.34 4.20
N CYS A 171 -7.82 8.09 5.11
CA CYS A 171 -7.98 7.14 6.19
C CYS A 171 -7.37 7.68 7.49
N GLN A 172 -7.98 7.33 8.61
CA GLN A 172 -7.32 7.32 9.91
C GLN A 172 -7.68 6.02 10.59
N PHE A 173 -6.69 5.24 10.88
CA PHE A 173 -6.82 3.91 11.45
C PHE A 173 -6.00 3.78 12.73
N ASN A 174 -6.69 3.52 13.83
CA ASN A 174 -6.07 3.32 15.14
C ASN A 174 -5.90 1.82 15.39
N THR A 175 -4.66 1.34 15.27
CA THR A 175 -4.36 -0.09 15.47
C THR A 175 -4.55 -0.54 16.92
N GLY A 176 -4.53 0.38 17.87
CA GLY A 176 -4.75 0.10 19.29
C GLY A 176 -6.21 -0.25 19.63
N THR A 177 -7.16 0.15 18.80
CA THR A 177 -8.60 -0.11 19.00
C THR A 177 -9.13 -1.28 18.19
N LEU A 178 -8.38 -1.79 17.21
CA LEU A 178 -8.77 -2.93 16.39
C LEU A 178 -8.96 -4.19 17.26
N LYS A 179 -10.12 -4.83 17.13
CA LYS A 179 -10.46 -6.09 17.80
C LYS A 179 -10.88 -7.14 16.78
N GLY A 180 -10.54 -8.39 17.05
CA GLY A 180 -10.86 -9.48 16.15
C GLY A 180 -9.95 -9.55 14.93
N HIS A 181 -10.44 -10.11 13.82
CA HIS A 181 -9.71 -10.24 12.55
C HIS A 181 -8.32 -10.91 12.68
N ARG A 182 -8.18 -11.83 13.66
CA ARG A 182 -6.89 -12.47 14.01
C ARG A 182 -5.77 -11.48 14.36
N TYR A 183 -6.11 -10.23 14.67
CA TYR A 183 -5.17 -9.22 15.10
C TYR A 183 -5.07 -9.16 16.62
N ASP A 184 -3.84 -9.21 17.11
CA ASP A 184 -3.49 -9.02 18.51
C ASP A 184 -2.51 -7.88 18.61
N ARG A 185 -2.93 -6.77 19.20
CA ARG A 185 -2.14 -5.53 19.24
C ARG A 185 -0.85 -5.69 20.06
N GLU A 186 -0.89 -6.46 21.18
CA GLU A 186 0.30 -6.64 22.04
C GLU A 186 1.33 -7.54 21.34
N LYS A 187 0.86 -8.64 20.74
CA LYS A 187 1.70 -9.52 19.94
C LYS A 187 2.28 -8.79 18.74
N THR A 188 1.47 -7.99 18.07
CA THR A 188 1.92 -7.16 16.94
C THR A 188 2.93 -6.12 17.38
N ALA A 189 2.68 -5.38 18.47
CA ALA A 189 3.63 -4.39 18.98
C ALA A 189 4.96 -5.04 19.42
N LYS A 190 4.91 -6.25 20.00
CA LYS A 190 6.12 -7.01 20.33
C LYS A 190 6.90 -7.45 19.08
N LEU A 191 6.19 -7.84 18.01
CA LEU A 191 6.79 -8.28 16.75
C LEU A 191 7.41 -7.12 15.97
N LEU A 192 6.68 -6.00 15.82
CA LEU A 192 7.11 -4.87 14.99
C LEU A 192 8.04 -3.90 15.73
N GLY A 193 7.97 -3.83 17.06
CA GLY A 193 8.69 -2.83 17.84
C GLY A 193 8.14 -1.40 17.67
N ARG A 194 8.94 -0.43 18.10
CA ARG A 194 8.65 1.02 17.95
C ARG A 194 9.16 1.57 16.62
N GLU A 195 10.07 0.89 15.97
CA GLU A 195 10.72 1.28 14.72
C GLU A 195 10.69 0.12 13.74
N GLY A 196 10.51 0.45 12.47
CA GLY A 196 10.51 -0.51 11.39
C GLY A 196 10.91 0.12 10.07
N ARG A 197 11.14 -0.71 9.06
CA ARG A 197 11.51 -0.25 7.72
C ARG A 197 10.30 0.29 6.96
N ILE A 198 10.60 1.09 5.95
CA ILE A 198 9.67 1.42 4.87
C ILE A 198 9.99 0.49 3.71
N ALA A 199 8.96 -0.01 3.02
CA ALA A 199 9.20 -0.80 1.82
C ALA A 199 8.19 -0.48 0.72
N PHE A 200 8.64 -0.64 -0.53
CA PHE A 200 7.81 -0.65 -1.74
C PHE A 200 7.73 -2.08 -2.27
N GLU A 201 6.59 -2.44 -2.85
CA GLU A 201 6.33 -3.80 -3.32
C GLU A 201 6.14 -3.86 -4.82
N VAL A 202 6.77 -4.85 -5.46
CA VAL A 202 6.34 -5.45 -6.71
C VAL A 202 5.68 -6.77 -6.33
N HIS A 203 4.34 -6.85 -6.44
CA HIS A 203 3.60 -8.02 -5.96
C HIS A 203 3.80 -9.22 -6.89
N ALA A 204 3.86 -10.40 -6.30
CA ALA A 204 3.84 -11.66 -7.05
C ALA A 204 2.42 -11.95 -7.57
N GLY A 205 2.33 -12.68 -8.68
CA GLY A 205 1.10 -13.01 -9.39
C GLY A 205 1.08 -12.38 -10.77
N THR A 206 0.12 -12.80 -11.59
CA THR A 206 -0.05 -12.33 -12.98
C THR A 206 -1.40 -11.68 -13.15
N GLU A 207 -1.64 -11.06 -14.29
CA GLU A 207 -2.94 -10.49 -14.71
C GLU A 207 -3.52 -9.51 -13.70
N VAL A 208 -4.46 -9.97 -12.86
CA VAL A 208 -5.15 -9.12 -11.88
C VAL A 208 -4.20 -8.62 -10.77
N ARG A 209 -3.17 -9.39 -10.43
CA ARG A 209 -2.19 -8.99 -9.40
C ARG A 209 -1.08 -8.10 -9.94
N TRP A 210 -0.61 -8.43 -11.14
CA TRP A 210 0.41 -7.62 -11.82
C TRP A 210 0.32 -7.90 -13.32
N ALA A 211 -0.24 -6.98 -14.07
CA ALA A 211 -0.33 -7.12 -15.53
C ALA A 211 1.08 -7.16 -16.13
N LYS A 212 1.22 -7.94 -17.22
CA LYS A 212 2.49 -7.99 -17.96
C LYS A 212 2.88 -6.58 -18.41
N ASP A 213 4.15 -6.24 -18.24
CA ASP A 213 4.75 -4.93 -18.55
C ASP A 213 4.27 -3.75 -17.68
N ALA A 214 3.36 -3.98 -16.72
CA ALA A 214 2.92 -2.93 -15.82
C ALA A 214 4.04 -2.53 -14.85
N LEU A 215 4.06 -1.24 -14.51
CA LEU A 215 5.07 -0.63 -13.64
C LEU A 215 4.39 0.22 -12.57
N CYS A 216 4.97 0.28 -11.40
CA CYS A 216 4.70 1.34 -10.44
C CYS A 216 5.87 2.31 -10.35
N ARG A 217 5.56 3.59 -10.25
CA ARG A 217 6.55 4.67 -10.24
C ARG A 217 6.35 5.52 -8.99
N TRP A 218 7.46 5.86 -8.35
CA TRP A 218 7.48 6.71 -7.15
C TRP A 218 8.53 7.79 -7.30
N ARG A 219 8.26 8.99 -6.77
CA ARG A 219 9.20 10.11 -6.72
C ARG A 219 8.92 11.01 -5.53
N ASN A 220 9.76 12.00 -5.31
CA ASN A 220 9.62 12.99 -4.23
C ASN A 220 9.44 12.34 -2.85
N ILE A 221 10.17 11.23 -2.63
CA ILE A 221 10.07 10.43 -1.40
C ILE A 221 10.83 11.17 -0.30
N ASN A 222 10.10 11.68 0.69
CA ASN A 222 10.66 12.38 1.84
C ASN A 222 10.05 11.84 3.12
N LEU A 223 10.90 11.56 4.10
CA LEU A 223 10.49 11.11 5.43
C LEU A 223 10.97 12.11 6.46
N THR A 224 10.07 12.52 7.35
CA THR A 224 10.35 13.40 8.49
C THR A 224 10.06 12.62 9.76
N PRO A 225 11.08 12.27 10.57
CA PRO A 225 10.86 11.74 11.91
C PRO A 225 10.07 12.73 12.78
N LEU A 226 9.29 12.21 13.71
CA LEU A 226 8.50 13.00 14.64
C LEU A 226 8.96 12.70 16.07
N ASP A 227 9.32 13.74 16.80
CA ASP A 227 9.66 13.70 18.23
C ASP A 227 8.38 13.92 19.04
N ILE A 228 7.60 12.82 19.26
CA ILE A 228 6.30 12.87 19.95
C ILE A 228 6.25 11.84 21.08
#